data_980e7ff898c8aadced6217339295bde1
#
_entry.id   980e7ff898c8aadced6217339295bde1
#
_cell.length_a   1.000
_cell.length_b   1.000
_cell.length_c   1.000
_cell.angle_alpha   90.00
_cell.angle_beta   90.00
_cell.angle_gamma   90.00
#
_symmetry.space_group_name_H-M   'P 1'
#
loop_
_entity.id
_entity.type
_entity.pdbx_description
1 polymer ?
#
loop_
_entity_poly.entity_id
_entity_poly.type
_entity_poly.pdbx_seq_one_letter_code
_entity_poly.pdbx_strand_id
1 'polypeptide(L)'
;MSNILTQKVEIFSESDPLNSTIIEVPVHKGEKIMCHEPYVIDALKMYAQSCSDEVLDAIGEYERTGKFKDVREGEVMGYNDKNSTVNIALSKKHSVSVKVNPNEKVGVGDKIDVVVSKSRGHLSADASSKSAQIERLRQELIKEIQTPTSAYTGTVKEIVYNSSNVFNGFMVDIKGVMCFMPGTESDVVPLNDFNELLGKNLYVMPVNLIKDSIIVSHKEYLNTLKPSVLDRLTNLEKGSVVTGVVSSVKHFGVFILIDECVATLLSVSEMNEVTETKFKSGQLKVGDSIDFYIDSINDEKIIITQTVSKSEGWDKLKETIEKSTDYKLKGVVKNLFENGVVILSEEFNGITFFLSSKVVELDKLSVGQEVELPVENVDVVKKTVRLKIS
;
A
#
# COMPACT_ATOMS: atom_id res chain seq x y z
N MET A 1 -15.46 55.70 -14.25
CA MET A 1 -16.29 54.47 -14.29
C MET A 1 -15.64 53.53 -15.27
N SER A 2 -14.92 52.52 -14.82
CA SER A 2 -14.33 51.50 -15.69
C SER A 2 -15.45 50.67 -16.28
N ASN A 3 -15.61 50.68 -17.61
CA ASN A 3 -16.51 49.77 -18.30
C ASN A 3 -16.06 48.34 -18.07
N ILE A 4 -16.58 47.70 -17.05
CA ILE A 4 -16.42 46.27 -16.82
C ILE A 4 -17.30 45.57 -17.85
N LEU A 5 -16.67 44.93 -18.82
CA LEU A 5 -17.37 44.03 -19.74
C LEU A 5 -17.57 42.71 -19.05
N THR A 6 -18.73 42.09 -19.20
CA THR A 6 -19.00 40.76 -18.74
C THR A 6 -18.92 39.77 -19.89
N GLN A 7 -18.24 38.67 -19.70
CA GLN A 7 -18.22 37.55 -20.63
C GLN A 7 -19.05 36.42 -20.04
N LYS A 8 -19.90 35.81 -20.85
CA LYS A 8 -20.66 34.62 -20.45
C LYS A 8 -19.75 33.40 -20.56
N VAL A 9 -19.53 32.74 -19.43
CA VAL A 9 -18.78 31.48 -19.33
C VAL A 9 -19.79 30.37 -19.03
N GLU A 10 -19.82 29.36 -19.86
CA GLU A 10 -20.67 28.20 -19.69
C GLU A 10 -19.98 27.16 -18.77
N ILE A 11 -20.57 26.89 -17.61
CA ILE A 11 -20.07 25.92 -16.63
C ILE A 11 -21.02 24.74 -16.66
N PHE A 12 -20.46 23.55 -16.64
CA PHE A 12 -21.19 22.29 -16.68
C PHE A 12 -21.28 21.73 -15.26
N SER A 13 -22.47 21.29 -14.84
CA SER A 13 -22.69 20.59 -13.58
C SER A 13 -22.31 19.12 -13.73
N GLU A 14 -21.70 18.54 -12.67
CA GLU A 14 -21.41 17.11 -12.61
C GLU A 14 -22.70 16.27 -12.66
N SER A 15 -23.78 16.77 -12.06
CA SER A 15 -25.09 16.11 -12.04
C SER A 15 -25.82 16.20 -13.40
N ASP A 16 -25.52 17.19 -14.22
CA ASP A 16 -26.07 17.33 -15.56
C ASP A 16 -25.11 18.12 -16.48
N PRO A 17 -24.06 17.49 -17.04
CA PRO A 17 -23.08 18.13 -17.91
C PRO A 17 -23.66 18.63 -19.24
N LEU A 18 -24.91 18.31 -19.55
CA LEU A 18 -25.63 18.84 -20.71
C LEU A 18 -26.45 20.08 -20.35
N ASN A 19 -26.66 20.33 -19.06
CA ASN A 19 -27.22 21.57 -18.54
C ASN A 19 -26.09 22.47 -18.04
N SER A 20 -25.62 23.32 -18.91
CA SER A 20 -24.65 24.33 -18.54
C SER A 20 -25.32 25.48 -17.79
N THR A 21 -24.66 25.93 -16.73
CA THR A 21 -24.98 27.20 -16.08
C THR A 21 -24.14 28.29 -16.72
N ILE A 22 -24.76 29.33 -17.27
CA ILE A 22 -24.03 30.46 -17.83
C ILE A 22 -23.75 31.44 -16.70
N ILE A 23 -22.48 31.64 -16.39
CA ILE A 23 -22.04 32.66 -15.45
C ILE A 23 -21.48 33.84 -16.21
N GLU A 24 -21.85 35.05 -15.80
CA GLU A 24 -21.27 36.30 -16.34
C GLU A 24 -20.05 36.67 -15.49
N VAL A 25 -18.86 36.57 -16.09
CA VAL A 25 -17.58 36.90 -15.45
C VAL A 25 -17.14 38.30 -15.88
N PRO A 26 -16.81 39.20 -14.94
CA PRO A 26 -16.29 40.51 -15.28
C PRO A 26 -14.92 40.42 -15.95
N VAL A 27 -14.74 41.07 -17.09
CA VAL A 27 -13.48 41.10 -17.85
C VAL A 27 -13.03 42.50 -18.13
N HIS A 28 -11.74 42.73 -18.23
CA HIS A 28 -11.19 44.01 -18.68
C HIS A 28 -11.31 44.17 -20.19
N LYS A 29 -11.54 45.37 -20.61
CA LYS A 29 -11.76 45.71 -22.03
C LYS A 29 -10.55 45.28 -22.88
N GLY A 30 -10.76 44.37 -23.82
CA GLY A 30 -9.73 43.88 -24.74
C GLY A 30 -9.21 42.48 -24.48
N GLU A 31 -9.57 41.84 -23.35
CA GLU A 31 -9.22 40.47 -23.05
C GLU A 31 -10.33 39.52 -23.52
N LYS A 32 -9.94 38.53 -24.33
CA LYS A 32 -10.80 37.39 -24.64
C LYS A 32 -10.48 36.30 -23.64
N ILE A 33 -11.41 36.04 -22.73
CA ILE A 33 -11.27 34.95 -21.79
C ILE A 33 -11.58 33.63 -22.51
N MET A 34 -10.58 32.80 -22.62
CA MET A 34 -10.76 31.41 -23.02
C MET A 34 -11.00 30.57 -21.74
N CYS A 35 -11.94 29.65 -21.76
CA CYS A 35 -12.37 28.86 -20.58
C CYS A 35 -11.25 28.05 -19.90
N HIS A 36 -10.03 28.10 -20.37
CA HIS A 36 -8.87 27.37 -19.83
C HIS A 36 -7.78 28.30 -19.28
N GLU A 37 -8.04 29.57 -19.13
CA GLU A 37 -7.05 30.51 -18.58
C GLU A 37 -7.14 30.57 -17.05
N PRO A 38 -5.98 30.56 -16.34
CA PRO A 38 -5.96 30.45 -14.87
C PRO A 38 -6.79 31.51 -14.13
N TYR A 39 -6.84 32.73 -14.64
CA TYR A 39 -7.60 33.83 -14.00
C TYR A 39 -9.13 33.67 -14.14
N VAL A 40 -9.62 32.94 -15.17
CA VAL A 40 -11.05 32.58 -15.26
C VAL A 40 -11.40 31.60 -14.17
N ILE A 41 -10.53 30.65 -13.94
CA ILE A 41 -10.68 29.64 -12.90
C ILE A 41 -10.68 30.29 -11.52
N ASP A 42 -9.78 31.25 -11.27
CA ASP A 42 -9.76 32.00 -10.01
C ASP A 42 -11.01 32.87 -9.84
N ALA A 43 -11.48 33.50 -10.91
CA ALA A 43 -12.75 34.25 -10.90
C ALA A 43 -13.95 33.31 -10.63
N LEU A 44 -13.97 32.13 -11.22
CA LEU A 44 -15.00 31.12 -10.96
C LEU A 44 -14.95 30.61 -9.53
N LYS A 45 -13.77 30.40 -8.94
CA LYS A 45 -13.62 30.04 -7.52
C LYS A 45 -14.13 31.13 -6.58
N MET A 46 -13.92 32.41 -6.92
CA MET A 46 -14.50 33.51 -6.14
C MET A 46 -16.04 33.54 -6.24
N TYR A 47 -16.60 33.25 -7.40
CA TYR A 47 -18.06 33.11 -7.58
C TYR A 47 -18.62 31.83 -6.94
N ALA A 48 -17.84 30.77 -6.91
CA ALA A 48 -18.23 29.46 -6.38
C ALA A 48 -18.46 29.45 -4.86
N GLN A 49 -18.00 30.45 -4.12
CA GLN A 49 -18.38 30.63 -2.71
C GLN A 49 -19.90 30.83 -2.51
N SER A 50 -20.63 31.11 -3.59
CA SER A 50 -22.10 31.23 -3.63
C SER A 50 -22.77 30.14 -4.47
N CYS A 51 -22.03 29.18 -5.01
CA CYS A 51 -22.53 28.12 -5.87
C CYS A 51 -22.59 26.78 -5.14
N SER A 52 -23.37 25.83 -5.69
CA SER A 52 -23.45 24.46 -5.14
C SER A 52 -22.11 23.71 -5.29
N ASP A 53 -21.89 22.70 -4.43
CA ASP A 53 -20.70 21.86 -4.45
C ASP A 53 -20.45 21.20 -5.84
N GLU A 54 -21.52 20.94 -6.60
CA GLU A 54 -21.49 20.40 -7.96
C GLU A 54 -20.73 21.31 -8.94
N VAL A 55 -20.87 22.63 -8.80
CA VAL A 55 -20.16 23.62 -9.65
C VAL A 55 -18.68 23.65 -9.28
N LEU A 56 -18.35 23.52 -8.00
CA LEU A 56 -16.98 23.46 -7.52
C LEU A 56 -16.24 22.22 -8.05
N ASP A 57 -16.89 21.08 -8.06
CA ASP A 57 -16.34 19.83 -8.56
C ASP A 57 -16.14 19.88 -10.08
N ALA A 58 -17.10 20.41 -10.82
CA ALA A 58 -16.98 20.59 -12.27
C ALA A 58 -15.83 21.55 -12.64
N ILE A 59 -15.62 22.61 -11.86
CA ILE A 59 -14.49 23.54 -12.02
C ILE A 59 -13.18 22.80 -11.73
N GLY A 60 -13.10 22.03 -10.65
CA GLY A 60 -11.91 21.27 -10.26
C GLY A 60 -11.52 20.23 -11.32
N GLU A 61 -12.48 19.53 -11.91
CA GLU A 61 -12.20 18.57 -12.97
C GLU A 61 -11.75 19.27 -14.26
N TYR A 62 -12.37 20.35 -14.62
CA TYR A 62 -11.97 21.14 -15.80
C TYR A 62 -10.57 21.76 -15.63
N GLU A 63 -10.24 22.27 -14.44
CA GLU A 63 -8.88 22.73 -14.07
C GLU A 63 -7.84 21.65 -14.30
N ARG A 64 -8.17 20.43 -13.86
CA ARG A 64 -7.25 19.29 -13.86
C ARG A 64 -7.02 18.71 -15.25
N THR A 65 -8.07 18.60 -16.06
CA THR A 65 -8.02 17.80 -17.31
C THR A 65 -8.16 18.63 -18.57
N GLY A 66 -8.75 19.82 -18.51
CA GLY A 66 -9.20 20.59 -19.68
C GLY A 66 -10.24 19.83 -20.52
N LYS A 67 -10.74 18.71 -19.98
CA LYS A 67 -11.69 17.80 -20.64
C LYS A 67 -12.72 17.35 -19.64
N PHE A 68 -13.96 17.30 -20.10
CA PHE A 68 -15.06 16.69 -19.35
C PHE A 68 -15.35 15.31 -19.93
N LYS A 69 -15.56 14.34 -19.08
CA LYS A 69 -15.94 12.98 -19.45
C LYS A 69 -16.88 12.40 -18.39
N ASP A 70 -18.06 11.95 -18.82
CA ASP A 70 -19.05 11.37 -17.93
C ASP A 70 -19.81 10.22 -18.60
N VAL A 71 -20.44 9.38 -17.81
CA VAL A 71 -21.31 8.30 -18.29
C VAL A 71 -22.75 8.68 -18.10
N ARG A 72 -23.51 8.73 -19.20
CA ARG A 72 -24.93 9.07 -19.21
C ARG A 72 -25.77 7.94 -19.75
N GLU A 73 -26.94 7.72 -19.17
CA GLU A 73 -27.97 6.92 -19.77
C GLU A 73 -28.67 7.73 -20.87
N GLY A 74 -28.71 7.19 -22.08
CA GLY A 74 -29.40 7.80 -23.21
C GLY A 74 -30.37 6.85 -23.86
N GLU A 75 -31.44 7.37 -24.47
CA GLU A 75 -32.45 6.60 -25.17
C GLU A 75 -32.15 6.55 -26.67
N VAL A 76 -32.19 5.38 -27.25
CA VAL A 76 -31.97 5.16 -28.69
C VAL A 76 -33.18 5.68 -29.48
N MET A 77 -32.93 6.70 -30.30
CA MET A 77 -33.94 7.34 -31.11
C MET A 77 -34.08 6.76 -32.53
N GLY A 78 -33.03 6.16 -33.05
CA GLY A 78 -33.03 5.57 -34.40
C GLY A 78 -31.63 5.23 -34.92
N TYR A 79 -31.62 4.52 -36.05
CA TYR A 79 -30.43 4.11 -36.76
C TYR A 79 -30.14 4.98 -37.98
N ASN A 80 -28.86 5.18 -38.23
CA ASN A 80 -28.38 5.74 -39.51
C ASN A 80 -27.59 4.68 -40.25
N ASP A 81 -28.26 3.99 -41.16
CA ASP A 81 -27.69 2.85 -41.93
C ASP A 81 -26.49 3.26 -42.80
N LYS A 82 -26.41 4.52 -43.21
CA LYS A 82 -25.31 5.01 -44.07
C LYS A 82 -23.95 5.04 -43.33
N ASN A 83 -23.98 5.29 -42.01
CA ASN A 83 -22.75 5.49 -41.23
C ASN A 83 -22.58 4.42 -40.12
N SER A 84 -23.49 3.44 -40.05
CA SER A 84 -23.52 2.45 -38.95
C SER A 84 -23.50 3.11 -37.57
N THR A 85 -24.27 4.20 -37.43
CA THR A 85 -24.38 4.95 -36.17
C THR A 85 -25.80 4.90 -35.65
N VAL A 86 -25.90 5.00 -34.32
CA VAL A 86 -27.18 5.10 -33.59
C VAL A 86 -27.30 6.51 -33.04
N ASN A 87 -28.46 7.13 -33.22
CA ASN A 87 -28.77 8.40 -32.62
C ASN A 87 -29.36 8.19 -31.24
N ILE A 88 -28.74 8.79 -30.23
CA ILE A 88 -29.09 8.63 -28.82
C ILE A 88 -29.47 9.99 -28.29
N ALA A 89 -30.66 10.09 -27.68
CA ALA A 89 -31.06 11.25 -26.93
C ALA A 89 -30.51 11.17 -25.51
N LEU A 90 -29.70 12.15 -25.14
CA LEU A 90 -29.15 12.30 -23.79
C LEU A 90 -29.99 13.24 -22.94
N SER A 91 -30.70 14.15 -23.57
CA SER A 91 -31.69 15.03 -22.94
C SER A 91 -32.69 15.53 -23.98
N LYS A 92 -33.70 16.29 -23.56
CA LYS A 92 -34.69 16.91 -24.46
C LYS A 92 -34.05 17.81 -25.54
N LYS A 93 -32.85 18.30 -25.33
CA LYS A 93 -32.17 19.25 -26.22
C LYS A 93 -30.89 18.70 -26.86
N HIS A 94 -30.37 17.59 -26.40
CA HIS A 94 -29.07 17.06 -26.83
C HIS A 94 -29.20 15.61 -27.30
N SER A 95 -28.72 15.35 -28.49
CA SER A 95 -28.57 14.01 -29.06
C SER A 95 -27.17 13.83 -29.62
N VAL A 96 -26.67 12.62 -29.58
CA VAL A 96 -25.36 12.24 -30.11
C VAL A 96 -25.50 11.07 -31.05
N SER A 97 -24.66 11.03 -32.09
CA SER A 97 -24.58 9.91 -33.01
C SER A 97 -23.35 9.07 -32.67
N VAL A 98 -23.55 7.82 -32.35
CA VAL A 98 -22.51 6.95 -31.80
C VAL A 98 -22.39 5.69 -32.66
N LYS A 99 -21.15 5.23 -32.89
CA LYS A 99 -20.92 3.93 -33.51
C LYS A 99 -21.23 2.83 -32.49
N VAL A 100 -22.11 1.93 -32.84
CA VAL A 100 -22.44 0.75 -32.01
C VAL A 100 -21.73 -0.48 -32.60
N ASN A 101 -21.22 -1.35 -31.75
CA ASN A 101 -20.65 -2.60 -32.19
C ASN A 101 -21.69 -3.43 -32.95
N PRO A 102 -21.36 -4.01 -34.12
CA PRO A 102 -22.30 -4.82 -34.90
C PRO A 102 -22.91 -6.02 -34.14
N ASN A 103 -22.26 -6.42 -33.06
CA ASN A 103 -22.71 -7.54 -32.20
C ASN A 103 -23.68 -7.11 -31.08
N GLU A 104 -23.84 -5.81 -30.83
CA GLU A 104 -24.79 -5.30 -29.85
C GLU A 104 -26.12 -4.99 -30.59
N LYS A 105 -27.13 -5.85 -30.36
CA LYS A 105 -28.48 -5.60 -30.85
C LYS A 105 -29.15 -4.54 -29.96
N VAL A 106 -29.14 -3.32 -30.43
CA VAL A 106 -29.76 -2.20 -29.73
C VAL A 106 -31.02 -1.80 -30.49
N GLY A 107 -32.16 -1.81 -29.85
CA GLY A 107 -33.46 -1.41 -30.40
C GLY A 107 -33.76 0.08 -30.19
N VAL A 108 -34.66 0.63 -31.03
CA VAL A 108 -35.21 1.99 -30.78
C VAL A 108 -36.04 1.97 -29.50
N GLY A 109 -35.77 2.93 -28.59
CA GLY A 109 -36.37 3.00 -27.27
C GLY A 109 -35.53 2.33 -26.16
N ASP A 110 -34.47 1.60 -26.52
CA ASP A 110 -33.57 1.02 -25.51
C ASP A 110 -32.79 2.13 -24.81
N LYS A 111 -32.55 1.92 -23.50
CA LYS A 111 -31.70 2.76 -22.70
C LYS A 111 -30.30 2.17 -22.66
N ILE A 112 -29.32 2.95 -23.06
CA ILE A 112 -27.91 2.53 -23.08
C ILE A 112 -27.02 3.57 -22.42
N ASP A 113 -25.98 3.07 -21.77
CA ASP A 113 -24.95 3.95 -21.20
C ASP A 113 -24.03 4.49 -22.29
N VAL A 114 -23.81 5.79 -22.26
CA VAL A 114 -22.99 6.51 -23.23
C VAL A 114 -21.92 7.29 -22.50
N VAL A 115 -20.68 7.10 -22.87
CA VAL A 115 -19.57 7.95 -22.40
C VAL A 115 -19.60 9.23 -23.19
N VAL A 116 -19.93 10.32 -22.52
CA VAL A 116 -19.96 11.65 -23.11
C VAL A 116 -18.67 12.38 -22.76
N SER A 117 -17.97 12.91 -23.75
CA SER A 117 -16.81 13.76 -23.51
C SER A 117 -16.97 15.10 -24.23
N LYS A 118 -16.58 16.17 -23.55
CA LYS A 118 -16.56 17.51 -24.15
C LYS A 118 -15.15 18.07 -24.03
N SER A 119 -14.61 18.49 -25.14
CA SER A 119 -13.31 19.15 -25.24
C SER A 119 -13.40 20.36 -26.17
N ARG A 120 -13.04 21.54 -25.70
CA ARG A 120 -13.03 22.78 -26.48
C ARG A 120 -14.34 23.05 -27.22
N GLY A 121 -15.49 22.79 -26.56
CA GLY A 121 -16.81 23.03 -27.17
C GLY A 121 -17.32 21.91 -28.09
N HIS A 122 -16.53 20.89 -28.36
CA HIS A 122 -17.00 19.72 -29.13
C HIS A 122 -17.48 18.62 -28.20
N LEU A 123 -18.73 18.16 -28.38
CA LEU A 123 -19.31 17.04 -27.72
C LEU A 123 -18.98 15.77 -28.54
N SER A 124 -18.37 14.80 -27.92
CA SER A 124 -18.17 13.45 -28.47
C SER A 124 -18.77 12.41 -27.53
N ALA A 125 -19.22 11.31 -28.09
CA ALA A 125 -19.81 10.23 -27.31
C ALA A 125 -19.38 8.87 -27.83
N ASP A 126 -19.23 7.90 -26.90
CA ASP A 126 -18.96 6.51 -27.17
C ASP A 126 -20.01 5.67 -26.45
N ALA A 127 -20.77 4.89 -27.21
CA ALA A 127 -21.84 4.02 -26.68
C ALA A 127 -21.40 2.59 -26.42
N SER A 128 -20.09 2.33 -26.37
CA SER A 128 -19.64 1.01 -25.95
C SER A 128 -19.98 0.78 -24.49
N SER A 129 -20.79 -0.24 -24.20
CA SER A 129 -21.12 -0.64 -22.83
C SER A 129 -19.86 -0.94 -22.01
N LYS A 130 -18.81 -1.47 -22.65
CA LYS A 130 -17.51 -1.70 -22.03
C LYS A 130 -16.82 -0.40 -21.65
N SER A 131 -16.80 0.60 -22.54
CA SER A 131 -16.19 1.92 -22.26
C SER A 131 -16.93 2.62 -21.12
N ALA A 132 -18.25 2.54 -21.06
CA ALA A 132 -19.06 3.07 -19.98
C ALA A 132 -18.74 2.41 -18.64
N GLN A 133 -18.65 1.09 -18.60
CA GLN A 133 -18.29 0.34 -17.39
C GLN A 133 -16.89 0.70 -16.89
N ILE A 134 -15.90 0.81 -17.79
CA ILE A 134 -14.53 1.22 -17.46
C ILE A 134 -14.52 2.63 -16.86
N GLU A 135 -15.27 3.57 -17.44
CA GLU A 135 -15.29 4.95 -16.96
C GLU A 135 -15.99 5.07 -15.60
N ARG A 136 -17.11 4.37 -15.38
CA ARG A 136 -17.76 4.30 -14.07
C ARG A 136 -16.82 3.75 -13.00
N LEU A 137 -16.13 2.65 -13.30
CA LEU A 137 -15.14 2.09 -12.39
C LEU A 137 -13.98 3.07 -12.12
N ARG A 138 -13.54 3.81 -13.15
CA ARG A 138 -12.50 4.83 -12.99
C ARG A 138 -12.95 5.93 -12.03
N GLN A 139 -14.18 6.42 -12.17
CA GLN A 139 -14.76 7.43 -11.27
C GLN A 139 -14.92 6.87 -9.85
N GLU A 140 -15.37 5.62 -9.70
CA GLU A 140 -15.44 4.94 -8.41
C GLU A 140 -14.08 4.87 -7.73
N LEU A 141 -13.03 4.41 -8.44
CA LEU A 141 -11.67 4.36 -7.91
C LEU A 141 -11.15 5.74 -7.48
N ILE A 142 -11.49 6.80 -8.22
CA ILE A 142 -11.10 8.17 -7.86
C ILE A 142 -11.82 8.64 -6.58
N LYS A 143 -13.10 8.32 -6.40
CA LYS A 143 -13.85 8.64 -5.17
C LYS A 143 -13.29 7.90 -3.95
N GLU A 144 -12.91 6.65 -4.12
CA GLU A 144 -12.30 5.84 -3.04
C GLU A 144 -10.95 6.40 -2.54
N ILE A 145 -10.24 7.22 -3.32
CA ILE A 145 -8.97 7.84 -2.88
C ILE A 145 -9.18 8.72 -1.64
N GLN A 146 -10.33 9.36 -1.50
CA GLN A 146 -10.61 10.25 -0.36
C GLN A 146 -10.88 9.48 0.93
N THR A 147 -11.53 8.34 0.81
CA THR A 147 -11.87 7.45 1.95
C THR A 147 -11.69 5.99 1.50
N PRO A 148 -10.43 5.51 1.45
CA PRO A 148 -10.17 4.17 0.94
C PRO A 148 -10.75 3.12 1.90
N THR A 149 -11.84 2.49 1.48
CA THR A 149 -12.53 1.43 2.24
C THR A 149 -12.54 0.10 1.50
N SER A 150 -12.37 0.13 0.18
CA SER A 150 -12.54 -1.03 -0.67
C SER A 150 -11.23 -1.46 -1.33
N ALA A 151 -11.00 -2.76 -1.36
CA ALA A 151 -9.92 -3.36 -2.13
C ALA A 151 -10.44 -3.90 -3.48
N TYR A 152 -9.66 -3.71 -4.51
CA TYR A 152 -9.98 -4.13 -5.88
C TYR A 152 -8.99 -5.18 -6.36
N THR A 153 -9.48 -6.20 -7.06
CA THR A 153 -8.59 -7.16 -7.72
C THR A 153 -8.04 -6.54 -9.00
N GLY A 154 -6.73 -6.41 -9.05
CA GLY A 154 -6.00 -5.93 -10.21
C GLY A 154 -5.00 -6.96 -10.73
N THR A 155 -4.82 -7.04 -12.04
CA THR A 155 -3.81 -7.89 -12.68
C THR A 155 -2.58 -7.06 -13.03
N VAL A 156 -1.40 -7.47 -12.58
CA VAL A 156 -0.13 -6.82 -12.95
C VAL A 156 0.17 -7.12 -14.42
N LYS A 157 0.15 -6.10 -15.27
CA LYS A 157 0.32 -6.25 -16.72
C LYS A 157 1.73 -5.96 -17.20
N GLU A 158 2.39 -4.97 -16.61
CA GLU A 158 3.65 -4.46 -17.14
C GLU A 158 4.53 -3.93 -16.01
N ILE A 159 5.84 -4.09 -16.16
CA ILE A 159 6.85 -3.49 -15.30
C ILE A 159 7.25 -2.13 -15.91
N VAL A 160 7.19 -1.08 -15.11
CA VAL A 160 7.50 0.29 -15.54
C VAL A 160 8.88 0.69 -15.08
N TYR A 161 9.67 1.21 -16.01
CA TYR A 161 10.98 1.79 -15.75
C TYR A 161 10.94 3.30 -15.99
N ASN A 162 11.74 4.04 -15.25
CA ASN A 162 11.90 5.48 -15.47
C ASN A 162 12.80 5.76 -16.70
N SER A 163 12.96 7.04 -17.04
CA SER A 163 13.81 7.49 -18.17
C SER A 163 15.28 7.07 -18.04
N SER A 164 15.76 6.75 -16.84
CA SER A 164 17.11 6.25 -16.56
C SER A 164 17.20 4.72 -16.53
N ASN A 165 16.16 4.02 -17.01
CA ASN A 165 16.02 2.56 -16.99
C ASN A 165 16.11 1.94 -15.57
N VAL A 166 15.70 2.70 -14.56
CA VAL A 166 15.57 2.21 -13.17
C VAL A 166 14.13 1.81 -12.92
N PHE A 167 13.92 0.70 -12.25
CA PHE A 167 12.59 0.22 -11.86
C PHE A 167 11.80 1.32 -11.12
N ASN A 168 10.57 1.55 -11.54
CA ASN A 168 9.69 2.58 -10.97
C ASN A 168 8.42 1.98 -10.35
N GLY A 169 7.90 0.89 -10.92
CA GLY A 169 6.67 0.25 -10.45
C GLY A 169 6.02 -0.64 -11.50
N PHE A 170 4.71 -0.79 -11.39
CA PHE A 170 3.91 -1.68 -12.23
C PHE A 170 2.67 -0.99 -12.79
N MET A 171 2.25 -1.41 -13.98
CA MET A 171 0.91 -1.14 -14.47
C MET A 171 -0.03 -2.27 -14.06
N VAL A 172 -1.11 -1.90 -13.41
CA VAL A 172 -2.12 -2.82 -12.88
C VAL A 172 -3.46 -2.57 -13.57
N ASP A 173 -4.03 -3.61 -14.15
CA ASP A 173 -5.33 -3.56 -14.81
C ASP A 173 -6.45 -3.98 -13.83
N ILE A 174 -7.31 -3.04 -13.48
CA ILE A 174 -8.51 -3.28 -12.69
C ILE A 174 -9.71 -3.26 -13.63
N LYS A 175 -10.11 -4.42 -14.14
CA LYS A 175 -11.26 -4.58 -15.06
C LYS A 175 -11.27 -3.60 -16.25
N GLY A 176 -10.09 -3.32 -16.81
CA GLY A 176 -9.91 -2.41 -17.95
C GLY A 176 -9.46 -0.99 -17.58
N VAL A 177 -9.45 -0.62 -16.30
CA VAL A 177 -8.83 0.62 -15.83
C VAL A 177 -7.36 0.37 -15.53
N MET A 178 -6.48 1.01 -16.31
CA MET A 178 -5.03 0.93 -16.07
C MET A 178 -4.62 1.88 -14.97
N CYS A 179 -4.09 1.33 -13.88
CA CYS A 179 -3.60 2.05 -12.71
C CYS A 179 -2.08 1.88 -12.58
N PHE A 180 -1.41 2.81 -11.90
CA PHE A 180 0.01 2.70 -11.62
C PHE A 180 0.23 2.31 -10.15
N MET A 181 1.05 1.29 -9.92
CA MET A 181 1.49 0.87 -8.59
C MET A 181 2.99 1.13 -8.47
N PRO A 182 3.41 2.12 -7.66
CA PRO A 182 4.83 2.36 -7.40
C PRO A 182 5.49 1.12 -6.80
N GLY A 183 6.79 0.92 -7.06
CA GLY A 183 7.51 -0.22 -6.52
C GLY A 183 7.55 -0.26 -4.99
N THR A 184 7.49 0.89 -4.32
CA THR A 184 7.39 1.01 -2.85
C THR A 184 6.03 0.64 -2.28
N GLU A 185 5.01 0.57 -3.15
CA GLU A 185 3.63 0.27 -2.81
C GLU A 185 3.22 -1.16 -3.23
N SER A 186 4.16 -1.94 -3.77
CA SER A 186 3.89 -3.28 -4.27
C SER A 186 3.84 -4.36 -3.19
N ASP A 187 4.54 -4.17 -2.07
CA ASP A 187 4.60 -5.14 -0.99
C ASP A 187 5.03 -4.46 0.33
N VAL A 188 4.82 -5.13 1.47
CA VAL A 188 5.30 -4.71 2.80
C VAL A 188 6.82 -4.88 2.95
N VAL A 189 7.42 -5.75 2.14
CA VAL A 189 8.87 -5.95 2.05
C VAL A 189 9.37 -5.65 0.65
N PRO A 190 10.63 -5.18 0.49
CA PRO A 190 11.20 -4.95 -0.84
C PRO A 190 11.23 -6.25 -1.67
N LEU A 191 10.75 -6.18 -2.91
CA LEU A 191 10.80 -7.30 -3.85
C LEU A 191 12.25 -7.62 -4.24
N ASN A 192 12.56 -8.90 -4.33
CA ASN A 192 13.85 -9.38 -4.82
C ASN A 192 13.85 -9.54 -6.35
N ASP A 193 12.74 -9.96 -6.94
CA ASP A 193 12.54 -10.07 -8.39
C ASP A 193 11.18 -9.46 -8.76
N PHE A 194 11.21 -8.43 -9.59
CA PHE A 194 9.98 -7.74 -10.04
C PHE A 194 9.12 -8.60 -10.98
N ASN A 195 9.74 -9.58 -11.66
CA ASN A 195 9.01 -10.48 -12.57
C ASN A 195 8.06 -11.41 -11.83
N GLU A 196 8.28 -11.64 -10.54
CA GLU A 196 7.40 -12.49 -9.73
C GLU A 196 5.96 -11.99 -9.67
N LEU A 197 5.74 -10.69 -9.76
CA LEU A 197 4.40 -10.12 -9.74
C LEU A 197 3.74 -10.04 -11.11
N LEU A 198 4.51 -10.16 -12.21
CA LEU A 198 3.97 -10.02 -13.56
C LEU A 198 2.93 -11.12 -13.84
N GLY A 199 1.75 -10.71 -14.31
CA GLY A 199 0.62 -11.59 -14.58
C GLY A 199 -0.18 -12.03 -13.34
N LYS A 200 0.28 -11.75 -12.11
CA LYS A 200 -0.46 -12.09 -10.90
C LYS A 200 -1.65 -11.15 -10.69
N ASN A 201 -2.66 -11.70 -10.03
CA ASN A 201 -3.79 -10.93 -9.51
C ASN A 201 -3.50 -10.56 -8.07
N LEU A 202 -3.57 -9.27 -7.77
CA LEU A 202 -3.35 -8.71 -6.44
C LEU A 202 -4.58 -7.93 -6.00
N TYR A 203 -4.83 -7.88 -4.70
CA TYR A 203 -5.75 -6.90 -4.13
C TYR A 203 -5.00 -5.58 -3.96
N VAL A 204 -5.58 -4.51 -4.47
CA VAL A 204 -4.98 -3.16 -4.40
C VAL A 204 -6.03 -2.15 -3.94
N MET A 205 -5.57 -1.09 -3.29
CA MET A 205 -6.40 0.04 -2.88
C MET A 205 -5.97 1.30 -3.63
N PRO A 206 -6.90 2.11 -4.12
CA PRO A 206 -6.56 3.41 -4.70
C PRO A 206 -6.10 4.36 -3.60
N VAL A 207 -4.92 4.97 -3.76
CA VAL A 207 -4.30 5.80 -2.72
C VAL A 207 -4.05 7.24 -3.17
N ASN A 208 -3.92 7.47 -4.46
CA ASN A 208 -3.64 8.83 -4.98
C ASN A 208 -4.05 8.97 -6.45
N LEU A 209 -4.14 10.22 -6.90
CA LEU A 209 -4.33 10.57 -8.30
C LEU A 209 -3.24 11.56 -8.72
N ILE A 210 -2.38 11.16 -9.65
CA ILE A 210 -1.30 12.01 -10.17
C ILE A 210 -1.59 12.30 -11.63
N LYS A 211 -1.91 13.54 -11.94
CA LYS A 211 -2.45 13.94 -13.26
C LYS A 211 -3.71 13.09 -13.53
N ASP A 212 -3.67 12.22 -14.55
CA ASP A 212 -4.77 11.31 -14.89
C ASP A 212 -4.51 9.85 -14.50
N SER A 213 -3.39 9.56 -13.84
CA SER A 213 -3.01 8.22 -13.39
C SER A 213 -3.51 7.96 -11.98
N ILE A 214 -4.35 6.95 -11.82
CA ILE A 214 -4.75 6.45 -10.50
C ILE A 214 -3.57 5.65 -9.94
N ILE A 215 -3.12 6.03 -8.75
CA ILE A 215 -2.08 5.32 -8.02
C ILE A 215 -2.75 4.34 -7.09
N VAL A 216 -2.31 3.08 -7.15
CA VAL A 216 -2.81 2.01 -6.31
C VAL A 216 -1.69 1.41 -5.46
N SER A 217 -2.05 0.82 -4.32
CA SER A 217 -1.14 0.19 -3.37
C SER A 217 -1.65 -1.19 -2.97
N HIS A 218 -0.83 -2.21 -3.17
CA HIS A 218 -1.02 -3.53 -2.59
C HIS A 218 -0.62 -3.54 -1.12
N LYS A 219 0.45 -2.83 -0.80
CA LYS A 219 0.93 -2.65 0.57
C LYS A 219 -0.13 -2.07 1.50
N GLU A 220 -0.90 -1.08 1.03
CA GLU A 220 -1.99 -0.51 1.83
C GLU A 220 -3.08 -1.54 2.10
N TYR A 221 -3.44 -2.35 1.11
CA TYR A 221 -4.34 -3.49 1.33
C TYR A 221 -3.79 -4.44 2.40
N LEU A 222 -2.52 -4.83 2.32
CA LEU A 222 -1.89 -5.71 3.31
C LEU A 222 -1.88 -5.06 4.71
N ASN A 223 -1.69 -3.74 4.80
CA ASN A 223 -1.78 -2.99 6.05
C ASN A 223 -3.18 -3.06 6.68
N THR A 224 -4.25 -3.15 5.89
CA THR A 224 -5.61 -3.33 6.43
C THR A 224 -5.81 -4.70 7.08
N LEU A 225 -5.07 -5.72 6.66
CA LEU A 225 -5.13 -7.08 7.23
C LEU A 225 -4.30 -7.20 8.52
N LYS A 226 -3.25 -6.41 8.64
CA LYS A 226 -2.28 -6.47 9.74
C LYS A 226 -2.91 -6.45 11.15
N PRO A 227 -3.89 -5.58 11.48
CA PRO A 227 -4.50 -5.57 12.83
C PRO A 227 -5.17 -6.89 13.19
N SER A 228 -5.89 -7.53 12.26
CA SER A 228 -6.58 -8.80 12.51
C SER A 228 -5.59 -9.96 12.69
N VAL A 229 -4.49 -9.94 11.94
CA VAL A 229 -3.41 -10.93 12.10
C VAL A 229 -2.70 -10.75 13.43
N LEU A 230 -2.39 -9.51 13.83
CA LEU A 230 -1.77 -9.20 15.12
C LEU A 230 -2.68 -9.62 16.30
N ASP A 231 -3.99 -9.33 16.22
CA ASP A 231 -4.95 -9.75 17.23
C ASP A 231 -5.00 -11.28 17.36
N ARG A 232 -5.07 -12.01 16.23
CA ARG A 232 -5.00 -13.46 16.22
C ARG A 232 -3.70 -13.98 16.86
N LEU A 233 -2.55 -13.41 16.49
CA LEU A 233 -1.25 -13.83 17.03
C LEU A 233 -1.11 -13.55 18.52
N THR A 234 -1.68 -12.45 19.00
CA THR A 234 -1.68 -12.06 20.42
C THR A 234 -2.53 -13.02 21.27
N ASN A 235 -3.63 -13.55 20.70
CA ASN A 235 -4.54 -14.45 21.37
C ASN A 235 -4.13 -15.94 21.27
N LEU A 236 -2.99 -16.25 20.63
CA LEU A 236 -2.48 -17.61 20.58
C LEU A 236 -2.03 -18.10 21.96
N GLU A 237 -2.26 -19.37 22.24
CA GLU A 237 -1.72 -20.02 23.43
C GLU A 237 -0.18 -20.02 23.40
N LYS A 238 0.44 -19.78 24.57
CA LYS A 238 1.91 -19.80 24.69
C LYS A 238 2.44 -21.17 24.22
N GLY A 239 3.38 -21.12 23.28
CA GLY A 239 3.95 -22.35 22.68
C GLY A 239 3.25 -22.85 21.42
N SER A 240 2.25 -22.12 20.91
CA SER A 240 1.65 -22.43 19.61
C SER A 240 2.66 -22.23 18.48
N VAL A 241 2.68 -23.18 17.55
CA VAL A 241 3.52 -23.10 16.35
C VAL A 241 2.84 -22.21 15.31
N VAL A 242 3.59 -21.26 14.77
CA VAL A 242 3.18 -20.40 13.66
C VAL A 242 4.10 -20.67 12.48
N THR A 243 3.52 -20.76 11.29
CA THR A 243 4.28 -20.91 10.05
C THR A 243 4.32 -19.56 9.32
N GLY A 244 5.48 -19.20 8.81
CA GLY A 244 5.65 -18.03 7.95
C GLY A 244 6.57 -18.34 6.77
N VAL A 245 6.65 -17.43 5.82
CA VAL A 245 7.42 -17.57 4.58
C VAL A 245 8.64 -16.66 4.61
N VAL A 246 9.81 -17.19 4.26
CA VAL A 246 11.04 -16.40 4.14
C VAL A 246 10.91 -15.38 3.02
N SER A 247 10.96 -14.11 3.37
CA SER A 247 10.90 -12.99 2.41
C SER A 247 12.28 -12.46 2.03
N SER A 248 13.27 -12.56 2.94
CA SER A 248 14.64 -12.10 2.67
C SER A 248 15.64 -12.80 3.60
N VAL A 249 16.80 -13.14 3.05
CA VAL A 249 17.93 -13.74 3.79
C VAL A 249 19.03 -12.68 3.94
N LYS A 250 19.46 -12.41 5.20
CA LYS A 250 20.54 -11.48 5.54
C LYS A 250 21.59 -12.20 6.39
N HIS A 251 22.79 -11.66 6.52
CA HIS A 251 23.89 -12.28 7.29
C HIS A 251 23.58 -12.48 8.78
N PHE A 252 22.62 -11.74 9.35
CA PHE A 252 22.22 -11.80 10.76
C PHE A 252 20.95 -12.60 11.02
N GLY A 253 20.28 -13.08 9.97
CA GLY A 253 19.03 -13.84 10.10
C GLY A 253 18.16 -13.76 8.85
N VAL A 254 16.91 -14.20 8.98
CA VAL A 254 15.94 -14.19 7.89
C VAL A 254 14.71 -13.37 8.27
N PHE A 255 14.22 -12.58 7.33
CA PHE A 255 12.91 -11.95 7.45
C PHE A 255 11.84 -12.94 7.01
N ILE A 256 10.80 -13.03 7.81
CA ILE A 256 9.67 -13.94 7.61
C ILE A 256 8.41 -13.11 7.52
N LEU A 257 7.55 -13.44 6.56
CA LEU A 257 6.21 -12.89 6.43
C LEU A 257 5.21 -13.88 7.03
N ILE A 258 4.36 -13.37 7.91
CA ILE A 258 3.22 -14.07 8.48
C ILE A 258 1.98 -13.55 7.75
N ASP A 259 1.19 -14.46 7.16
CA ASP A 259 -0.03 -14.13 6.39
C ASP A 259 0.18 -12.96 5.40
N GLU A 260 1.34 -12.93 4.75
CA GLU A 260 1.74 -11.95 3.72
C GLU A 260 1.81 -10.47 4.18
N CYS A 261 1.33 -10.14 5.38
CA CYS A 261 1.18 -8.74 5.83
C CYS A 261 2.04 -8.36 7.05
N VAL A 262 2.49 -9.32 7.85
CA VAL A 262 3.28 -9.05 9.05
C VAL A 262 4.71 -9.56 8.88
N ALA A 263 5.66 -8.63 8.80
CA ALA A 263 7.08 -8.95 8.68
C ALA A 263 7.73 -9.08 10.07
N THR A 264 8.50 -10.13 10.28
CA THR A 264 9.29 -10.36 11.49
C THR A 264 10.68 -10.88 11.15
N LEU A 265 11.61 -10.81 12.11
CA LEU A 265 12.98 -11.27 11.97
C LEU A 265 13.23 -12.49 12.84
N LEU A 266 13.64 -13.61 12.23
CA LEU A 266 14.25 -14.73 12.93
C LEU A 266 15.79 -14.56 12.88
N SER A 267 16.37 -14.14 13.99
CA SER A 267 17.82 -14.02 14.10
C SER A 267 18.49 -15.40 14.15
N VAL A 268 19.77 -15.49 13.73
CA VAL A 268 20.53 -16.75 13.76
C VAL A 268 20.57 -17.35 15.16
N SER A 269 20.62 -16.52 16.21
CA SER A 269 20.63 -16.98 17.62
C SER A 269 19.33 -17.65 18.08
N GLU A 270 18.23 -17.39 17.39
CA GLU A 270 16.90 -17.91 17.70
C GLU A 270 16.50 -19.08 16.79
N MET A 271 17.37 -19.46 15.84
CA MET A 271 17.15 -20.62 14.97
C MET A 271 17.41 -21.92 15.74
N ASN A 272 16.68 -22.97 15.41
CA ASN A 272 17.04 -24.33 15.81
C ASN A 272 18.23 -24.84 14.96
N GLU A 273 18.86 -25.93 15.38
CA GLU A 273 20.05 -26.50 14.70
C GLU A 273 19.82 -26.81 13.22
N VAL A 274 18.62 -27.27 12.85
CA VAL A 274 18.28 -27.63 11.47
C VAL A 274 18.21 -26.37 10.60
N THR A 275 17.50 -25.35 11.07
CA THR A 275 17.36 -24.08 10.33
C THR A 275 18.68 -23.33 10.28
N GLU A 276 19.46 -23.31 11.37
CA GLU A 276 20.79 -22.70 11.42
C GLU A 276 21.74 -23.36 10.43
N THR A 277 21.73 -24.70 10.33
CA THR A 277 22.55 -25.44 9.36
C THR A 277 22.16 -25.10 7.92
N LYS A 278 20.85 -25.08 7.60
CA LYS A 278 20.36 -24.67 6.28
C LYS A 278 20.74 -23.20 5.96
N PHE A 279 20.66 -22.33 6.94
CA PHE A 279 21.04 -20.93 6.80
C PHE A 279 22.53 -20.80 6.50
N LYS A 280 23.41 -21.41 7.30
CA LYS A 280 24.88 -21.37 7.12
C LYS A 280 25.35 -22.02 5.82
N SER A 281 24.67 -23.07 5.35
CA SER A 281 24.96 -23.73 4.08
C SER A 281 24.37 -23.03 2.86
N GLY A 282 23.60 -21.93 3.03
CA GLY A 282 22.95 -21.23 1.94
C GLY A 282 21.80 -22.00 1.28
N GLN A 283 21.30 -23.03 1.93
CA GLN A 283 20.17 -23.84 1.46
C GLN A 283 18.82 -23.17 1.74
N LEU A 284 18.76 -22.29 2.74
CA LEU A 284 17.56 -21.53 3.08
C LEU A 284 17.35 -20.41 2.07
N LYS A 285 16.19 -20.42 1.40
CA LYS A 285 15.87 -19.50 0.30
C LYS A 285 14.61 -18.71 0.56
N VAL A 286 14.46 -17.61 -0.16
CA VAL A 286 13.20 -16.86 -0.25
C VAL A 286 12.11 -17.78 -0.79
N GLY A 287 10.94 -17.76 -0.15
CA GLY A 287 9.81 -18.64 -0.44
C GLY A 287 9.74 -19.90 0.43
N ASP A 288 10.80 -20.24 1.19
CA ASP A 288 10.76 -21.36 2.10
C ASP A 288 9.83 -21.09 3.28
N SER A 289 9.06 -22.10 3.68
CA SER A 289 8.23 -22.04 4.90
C SER A 289 9.02 -22.42 6.12
N ILE A 290 8.86 -21.64 7.19
CA ILE A 290 9.53 -21.86 8.48
C ILE A 290 8.50 -21.84 9.61
N ASP A 291 8.57 -22.85 10.48
CA ASP A 291 7.80 -22.91 11.70
C ASP A 291 8.58 -22.28 12.85
N PHE A 292 7.91 -21.51 13.67
CA PHE A 292 8.47 -20.82 14.83
C PHE A 292 7.42 -20.59 15.91
N TYR A 293 7.88 -20.15 17.07
CA TYR A 293 7.04 -19.74 18.20
C TYR A 293 7.09 -18.22 18.34
N ILE A 294 6.00 -17.63 18.81
CA ILE A 294 5.98 -16.22 19.20
C ILE A 294 6.51 -16.14 20.63
N ASP A 295 7.59 -15.40 20.80
CA ASP A 295 8.18 -15.12 22.10
C ASP A 295 7.48 -13.94 22.79
N SER A 296 7.31 -12.84 22.09
CA SER A 296 6.58 -11.65 22.56
C SER A 296 6.08 -10.77 21.41
N ILE A 297 5.04 -9.98 21.69
CA ILE A 297 4.50 -8.96 20.80
C ILE A 297 4.50 -7.63 21.56
N ASN A 298 5.26 -6.64 21.06
CA ASN A 298 5.38 -5.32 21.65
C ASN A 298 5.16 -4.26 20.58
N ASP A 299 4.15 -3.40 20.72
CA ASP A 299 3.87 -2.28 19.80
C ASP A 299 4.00 -2.66 18.31
N GLU A 300 3.28 -3.68 17.88
CA GLU A 300 3.31 -4.25 16.51
C GLU A 300 4.62 -4.98 16.12
N LYS A 301 5.63 -4.99 16.97
CA LYS A 301 6.85 -5.76 16.75
C LYS A 301 6.71 -7.15 17.32
N ILE A 302 6.80 -8.15 16.46
CA ILE A 302 6.76 -9.56 16.84
C ILE A 302 8.19 -10.06 17.00
N ILE A 303 8.49 -10.67 18.15
CA ILE A 303 9.73 -11.39 18.40
C ILE A 303 9.41 -12.87 18.31
N ILE A 304 10.17 -13.57 17.48
CA ILE A 304 9.97 -14.99 17.21
C ILE A 304 11.21 -15.81 17.54
N THR A 305 10.99 -17.08 17.88
CA THR A 305 12.05 -18.04 18.18
C THR A 305 11.68 -19.45 17.69
N GLN A 306 12.65 -20.25 17.36
CA GLN A 306 12.44 -21.69 17.10
C GLN A 306 12.81 -22.59 18.29
N THR A 307 13.24 -21.99 19.39
CA THR A 307 13.70 -22.72 20.57
C THR A 307 12.84 -22.37 21.79
N VAL A 308 11.76 -23.11 22.02
CA VAL A 308 10.85 -22.93 23.18
C VAL A 308 11.61 -23.00 24.52
N SER A 309 12.66 -23.82 24.57
CA SER A 309 13.49 -23.98 25.76
C SER A 309 14.23 -22.71 26.19
N LYS A 310 14.54 -21.80 25.27
CA LYS A 310 15.27 -20.56 25.61
C LYS A 310 14.36 -19.53 26.30
N SER A 311 13.09 -19.39 25.91
CA SER A 311 12.19 -18.47 26.62
C SER A 311 11.92 -18.94 28.05
N GLU A 312 11.75 -20.23 28.26
CA GLU A 312 11.66 -20.82 29.60
C GLU A 312 12.96 -20.64 30.42
N GLY A 313 14.12 -20.62 29.75
CA GLY A 313 15.41 -20.34 30.37
C GLY A 313 15.48 -18.96 30.97
N TRP A 314 14.96 -17.94 30.24
CA TRP A 314 14.92 -16.56 30.74
C TRP A 314 13.95 -16.39 31.91
N ASP A 315 12.78 -17.05 31.88
CA ASP A 315 11.81 -17.00 32.98
C ASP A 315 12.39 -17.67 34.22
N LYS A 316 13.03 -18.84 34.05
CA LYS A 316 13.73 -19.57 35.17
C LYS A 316 14.88 -18.74 35.73
N LEU A 317 15.67 -18.06 34.87
CA LEU A 317 16.77 -17.19 35.34
C LEU A 317 16.20 -16.06 36.19
N LYS A 318 15.13 -15.42 35.75
CA LYS A 318 14.48 -14.33 36.47
C LYS A 318 13.98 -14.79 37.84
N GLU A 319 13.25 -15.91 37.90
CA GLU A 319 12.80 -16.49 39.16
C GLU A 319 13.96 -16.84 40.11
N THR A 320 15.07 -17.35 39.57
CA THR A 320 16.24 -17.72 40.37
C THR A 320 16.88 -16.50 41.00
N ILE A 321 16.98 -15.38 40.25
CA ILE A 321 17.54 -14.12 40.74
C ILE A 321 16.62 -13.46 41.78
N GLU A 322 15.30 -13.51 41.57
CA GLU A 322 14.33 -12.98 42.53
C GLU A 322 14.34 -13.77 43.88
N LYS A 323 14.67 -15.06 43.82
CA LYS A 323 14.77 -15.92 45.02
C LYS A 323 16.12 -15.80 45.75
N SER A 324 17.19 -15.36 45.07
CA SER A 324 18.54 -15.29 45.63
C SER A 324 19.24 -13.99 45.22
N THR A 325 19.43 -13.14 46.20
CA THR A 325 20.06 -11.79 46.01
C THR A 325 21.55 -11.86 45.64
N ASP A 326 22.24 -12.97 45.82
CA ASP A 326 23.68 -13.17 45.54
C ASP A 326 23.95 -14.26 44.51
N TYR A 327 23.02 -14.45 43.59
CA TYR A 327 23.18 -15.47 42.54
C TYR A 327 24.26 -15.08 41.55
N LYS A 328 25.16 -16.01 41.24
CA LYS A 328 26.18 -15.89 40.19
C LYS A 328 25.79 -16.77 39.02
N LEU A 329 25.51 -16.13 37.89
CA LEU A 329 25.19 -16.81 36.66
C LEU A 329 26.44 -17.46 36.06
N LYS A 330 26.38 -18.78 35.82
CA LYS A 330 27.44 -19.49 35.11
C LYS A 330 27.19 -19.42 33.60
N GLY A 331 28.24 -19.11 32.86
CA GLY A 331 28.16 -19.06 31.42
C GLY A 331 29.52 -19.34 30.77
N VAL A 332 29.47 -19.60 29.48
CA VAL A 332 30.66 -19.81 28.63
C VAL A 332 30.75 -18.68 27.60
N VAL A 333 31.92 -18.14 27.41
CA VAL A 333 32.19 -17.13 26.38
C VAL A 333 32.01 -17.76 25.00
N LYS A 334 30.96 -17.38 24.28
CA LYS A 334 30.67 -17.90 22.94
C LYS A 334 31.38 -17.11 21.85
N ASN A 335 31.32 -15.78 21.91
CA ASN A 335 31.93 -14.89 20.93
C ASN A 335 32.48 -13.63 21.62
N LEU A 336 33.60 -13.13 21.13
CA LEU A 336 34.24 -11.86 21.54
C LEU A 336 34.16 -10.87 20.39
N PHE A 337 33.75 -9.65 20.69
CA PHE A 337 33.68 -8.51 19.77
C PHE A 337 34.41 -7.31 20.37
N GLU A 338 34.78 -6.34 19.56
CA GLU A 338 35.45 -5.11 20.03
C GLU A 338 34.60 -4.34 21.06
N ASN A 339 33.29 -4.39 20.96
CA ASN A 339 32.33 -3.68 21.80
C ASN A 339 31.71 -4.50 22.93
N GLY A 340 32.04 -5.81 23.07
CA GLY A 340 31.49 -6.67 24.08
C GLY A 340 31.65 -8.16 23.82
N VAL A 341 31.00 -8.96 24.65
CA VAL A 341 31.08 -10.42 24.66
C VAL A 341 29.69 -11.05 24.68
N VAL A 342 29.51 -12.16 23.97
CA VAL A 342 28.33 -13.00 24.02
C VAL A 342 28.61 -14.20 24.96
N ILE A 343 27.78 -14.32 25.98
CA ILE A 343 27.82 -15.41 26.97
C ILE A 343 26.70 -16.39 26.69
N LEU A 344 26.98 -17.67 26.78
CA LEU A 344 26.04 -18.78 26.70
C LEU A 344 25.86 -19.37 28.10
N SER A 345 24.65 -19.50 28.63
CA SER A 345 24.38 -20.20 29.87
C SER A 345 23.59 -21.47 29.59
N GLU A 346 24.26 -22.61 29.77
CA GLU A 346 23.65 -23.93 29.59
C GLU A 346 22.68 -24.29 30.74
N GLU A 347 22.93 -23.75 31.92
CA GLU A 347 22.08 -23.95 33.12
C GLU A 347 20.66 -23.47 32.89
N PHE A 348 20.47 -22.45 32.05
CA PHE A 348 19.17 -21.88 31.69
C PHE A 348 18.81 -22.18 30.24
N ASN A 349 18.82 -23.41 29.85
CA ASN A 349 18.41 -23.91 28.52
C ASN A 349 19.17 -23.26 27.36
N GLY A 350 20.45 -22.94 27.54
CA GLY A 350 21.29 -22.38 26.47
C GLY A 350 20.92 -20.94 26.10
N ILE A 351 20.43 -20.13 27.05
CA ILE A 351 20.25 -18.70 26.80
C ILE A 351 21.57 -18.02 26.45
N THR A 352 21.49 -17.06 25.53
CA THR A 352 22.64 -16.22 25.16
C THR A 352 22.32 -14.76 25.42
N PHE A 353 23.28 -14.01 25.95
CA PHE A 353 23.11 -12.57 26.20
C PHE A 353 24.44 -11.82 25.91
N PHE A 354 24.29 -10.54 25.58
CA PHE A 354 25.43 -9.70 25.27
C PHE A 354 25.80 -8.82 26.46
N LEU A 355 27.08 -8.75 26.78
CA LEU A 355 27.65 -7.84 27.77
C LEU A 355 28.59 -6.86 27.06
N SER A 356 28.38 -5.56 27.31
CA SER A 356 29.19 -4.50 26.74
C SER A 356 30.60 -4.49 27.36
N SER A 357 31.62 -4.10 26.59
CA SER A 357 33.02 -3.86 27.04
C SER A 357 33.11 -2.82 28.16
N LYS A 358 32.04 -2.02 28.40
CA LYS A 358 31.96 -1.10 29.53
C LYS A 358 31.73 -1.79 30.88
N VAL A 359 31.26 -3.03 30.86
CA VAL A 359 30.84 -3.77 32.05
C VAL A 359 31.78 -4.94 32.34
N VAL A 360 32.51 -5.41 31.32
CA VAL A 360 33.40 -6.57 31.41
C VAL A 360 34.75 -6.26 30.73
N GLU A 361 35.87 -6.59 31.40
CA GLU A 361 37.19 -6.45 30.82
C GLU A 361 37.44 -7.53 29.77
N LEU A 362 37.34 -7.16 28.49
CA LEU A 362 37.44 -8.10 27.34
C LEU A 362 38.82 -8.76 27.24
N ASP A 363 39.88 -8.04 27.60
CA ASP A 363 41.28 -8.51 27.49
C ASP A 363 41.60 -9.74 28.37
N LYS A 364 40.73 -10.01 29.35
CA LYS A 364 40.85 -11.16 30.26
C LYS A 364 40.00 -12.35 29.85
N LEU A 365 39.24 -12.24 28.76
CA LEU A 365 38.29 -13.28 28.31
C LEU A 365 38.83 -13.98 27.04
N SER A 366 38.55 -15.27 26.96
CA SER A 366 38.83 -16.11 25.79
C SER A 366 37.61 -16.90 25.38
N VAL A 367 37.41 -17.11 24.08
CA VAL A 367 36.27 -17.92 23.58
C VAL A 367 36.39 -19.35 24.15
N GLY A 368 35.30 -19.89 24.69
CA GLY A 368 35.23 -21.17 25.38
C GLY A 368 35.54 -21.09 26.88
N GLN A 369 35.90 -19.93 27.42
CA GLN A 369 36.17 -19.77 28.85
C GLN A 369 34.86 -19.75 29.66
N GLU A 370 34.83 -20.47 30.78
CA GLU A 370 33.76 -20.40 31.77
C GLU A 370 33.89 -19.14 32.61
N VAL A 371 32.78 -18.49 32.86
CA VAL A 371 32.68 -17.26 33.67
C VAL A 371 31.54 -17.37 34.69
N GLU A 372 31.76 -16.79 35.87
CA GLU A 372 30.72 -16.59 36.86
C GLU A 372 30.41 -15.10 37.00
N LEU A 373 29.17 -14.72 36.72
CA LEU A 373 28.75 -13.35 36.62
C LEU A 373 27.78 -12.98 37.75
N PRO A 374 28.10 -12.00 38.60
CA PRO A 374 27.19 -11.53 39.63
C PRO A 374 26.05 -10.75 38.98
N VAL A 375 24.84 -11.31 39.00
CA VAL A 375 23.67 -10.70 38.34
C VAL A 375 22.89 -9.86 39.35
N GLU A 376 22.54 -8.63 38.93
CA GLU A 376 21.67 -7.73 39.66
C GLU A 376 20.22 -7.86 39.23
N ASN A 377 19.99 -7.88 37.94
CA ASN A 377 18.63 -7.91 37.36
C ASN A 377 18.65 -8.51 35.95
N VAL A 378 17.49 -9.03 35.54
CA VAL A 378 17.26 -9.59 34.20
C VAL A 378 16.02 -8.98 33.59
N ASP A 379 16.15 -8.44 32.38
CA ASP A 379 15.03 -8.02 31.56
C ASP A 379 14.70 -9.17 30.57
N VAL A 380 13.66 -9.92 30.87
CA VAL A 380 13.24 -11.07 30.05
C VAL A 380 12.74 -10.62 28.67
N VAL A 381 12.10 -9.44 28.57
CA VAL A 381 11.56 -8.91 27.31
C VAL A 381 12.69 -8.47 26.38
N LYS A 382 13.69 -7.76 26.92
CA LYS A 382 14.86 -7.30 26.16
C LYS A 382 15.95 -8.36 26.04
N LYS A 383 15.81 -9.51 26.74
CA LYS A 383 16.83 -10.57 26.80
C LYS A 383 18.20 -10.02 27.24
N THR A 384 18.21 -9.18 28.27
CA THR A 384 19.44 -8.55 28.78
C THR A 384 19.65 -8.86 30.25
N VAL A 385 20.93 -9.02 30.60
CA VAL A 385 21.39 -9.24 31.96
C VAL A 385 22.14 -8.03 32.45
N ARG A 386 21.76 -7.48 33.61
CA ARG A 386 22.51 -6.44 34.29
C ARG A 386 23.36 -7.06 35.40
N LEU A 387 24.67 -6.76 35.36
CA LEU A 387 25.60 -7.24 36.39
C LEU A 387 25.66 -6.29 37.57
N LYS A 388 25.90 -6.82 38.76
CA LYS A 388 26.27 -6.03 39.94
C LYS A 388 27.65 -5.41 39.69
N ILE A 389 27.75 -4.09 39.70
CA ILE A 389 29.01 -3.38 39.65
C ILE A 389 29.57 -3.41 41.07
N SER A 390 30.71 -4.11 41.26
CA SER A 390 31.44 -4.13 42.52
C SER A 390 32.25 -2.83 42.72
#